data_2e47a4a3b68beef643d566a60ad2929a
#
_entry.id   2e47a4a3b68beef643d566a60ad2929a
#
_cell.length_a   1.000
_cell.length_b   1.000
_cell.length_c   1.000
_cell.angle_alpha   90.00
_cell.angle_beta   90.00
_cell.angle_gamma   90.00
#
_symmetry.space_group_name_H-M   'P 1'
#
loop_
_entity.id
_entity.type
_entity.pdbx_description
1 polymer ?
#
loop_
_entity_poly.entity_id
_entity_poly.type
_entity_poly.pdbx_seq_one_letter_code
_entity_poly.pdbx_strand_id
1 'polypeptide(L)'
;MQGSTKIQIQDVVAPIDRRLYGAFIEQLGRAVYTGIYQPDHPTADSDGFRTDVIDAIKTLNVPLIRYPGGNFLSQYRWEDGIGPKSQRPVRLDLAWRELETNQFGLHEFMRWADKVNAVPNMAVNLGTRGIQAAADLIEYCNFPKGTYLSDLRRQNGAEHPFAIKTWCLGNEMDGPWEIGAKSAGEYAHLANETAKAMRRVDDTLELVACGSSSMDNPTFGNWEETVLDACYDNVDYLSLHRYYGYYNDDDPTELDNFLGKNHDLDDFIKGVVAMCDAVKARKRSTRTINLSFDEWNVWYHSNDADTQVTPWQVGPHLLEDIYNFEDALLIGSLLMTLLRNADRVKIACLAQLVNVIAPIMTDENGGVWRQSIFYPFMQVANYGQGVVLTDHSTSPTYNSREFTDVAYLDTVTTYDAATQTVTVFAENKHQTETLDFELNFGELMIDRLLDATQFYGYDVKADNRDGHMQLQPLPARTDTHHAHTKLQPLSWNVLRFKLRD
;
A
#
# COMPACT_ATOMS: atom_id res chain seq x y z
N MET A 1 19.23 22.55 -14.98
CA MET A 1 18.55 23.20 -13.83
C MET A 1 19.36 23.06 -12.56
N GLN A 2 19.03 23.80 -11.49
CA GLN A 2 19.62 23.65 -10.16
C GLN A 2 18.53 23.32 -9.14
N GLY A 3 18.85 22.47 -8.17
CA GLY A 3 18.02 22.14 -7.04
C GLY A 3 18.86 21.93 -5.79
N SER A 4 18.27 22.17 -4.63
CA SER A 4 18.99 21.96 -3.37
C SER A 4 18.03 21.52 -2.28
N THR A 5 18.56 20.78 -1.30
CA THR A 5 17.86 20.40 -0.07
C THR A 5 18.75 20.67 1.13
N LYS A 6 18.20 21.29 2.16
CA LYS A 6 18.88 21.48 3.44
C LYS A 6 18.44 20.39 4.43
N ILE A 7 19.39 19.64 4.97
CA ILE A 7 19.15 18.56 5.93
C ILE A 7 19.21 19.11 7.36
N GLN A 8 18.11 19.00 8.10
CA GLN A 8 17.97 19.46 9.49
C GLN A 8 17.35 18.35 10.33
N ILE A 9 18.16 17.55 11.01
CA ILE A 9 17.68 16.38 11.78
C ILE A 9 16.80 16.72 12.98
N GLN A 10 16.78 17.99 13.41
CA GLN A 10 15.89 18.49 14.46
C GLN A 10 14.48 18.83 13.93
N ASP A 11 14.33 19.03 12.63
CA ASP A 11 13.05 19.38 12.02
C ASP A 11 12.32 18.10 11.60
N VAL A 12 11.71 17.44 12.58
CA VAL A 12 11.05 16.14 12.40
C VAL A 12 9.56 16.34 12.13
N VAL A 13 9.07 15.73 11.05
CA VAL A 13 7.63 15.58 10.78
C VAL A 13 7.04 14.54 11.72
N ALA A 14 7.53 13.31 11.64
CA ALA A 14 7.04 12.20 12.48
C ALA A 14 7.99 10.99 12.44
N PRO A 15 7.89 10.08 13.42
CA PRO A 15 8.40 8.73 13.31
C PRO A 15 7.66 7.95 12.21
N ILE A 16 8.42 7.18 11.44
CA ILE A 16 7.87 6.32 10.39
C ILE A 16 7.29 5.06 11.04
N ASP A 17 5.98 4.84 10.84
CA ASP A 17 5.40 3.52 11.06
C ASP A 17 5.74 2.64 9.84
N ARG A 18 6.40 1.52 10.06
CA ARG A 18 6.79 0.65 8.95
C ARG A 18 5.62 0.10 8.15
N ARG A 19 4.40 0.09 8.72
CA ARG A 19 3.18 -0.30 8.04
C ARG A 19 2.80 0.62 6.86
N LEU A 20 3.48 1.77 6.70
CA LEU A 20 3.44 2.59 5.48
C LEU A 20 3.93 1.85 4.23
N TYR A 21 4.69 0.77 4.39
CA TYR A 21 5.21 -0.05 3.29
C TYR A 21 4.46 -1.36 3.14
N GLY A 22 3.19 -1.38 3.56
CA GLY A 22 2.31 -2.51 3.42
C GLY A 22 1.92 -2.79 1.97
N ALA A 23 1.30 -3.95 1.77
CA ALA A 23 0.73 -4.34 0.49
C ALA A 23 -0.61 -5.05 0.70
N PHE A 24 -1.27 -5.37 -0.40
CA PHE A 24 -2.57 -5.99 -0.43
C PHE A 24 -2.54 -7.27 -1.27
N ILE A 25 -3.22 -8.30 -0.80
CA ILE A 25 -3.54 -9.53 -1.55
C ILE A 25 -5.03 -9.78 -1.43
N GLU A 26 -5.69 -9.84 -2.55
CA GLU A 26 -7.10 -10.19 -2.68
C GLU A 26 -7.27 -11.55 -3.36
N GLN A 27 -8.34 -12.26 -3.06
CA GLN A 27 -8.80 -13.41 -3.83
C GLN A 27 -9.39 -12.92 -5.16
N LEU A 28 -8.51 -12.53 -6.07
CA LEU A 28 -8.82 -11.87 -7.33
C LEU A 28 -7.80 -12.29 -8.38
N GLY A 29 -8.29 -12.68 -9.56
CA GLY A 29 -7.43 -13.06 -10.66
C GLY A 29 -6.33 -14.03 -10.21
N ARG A 30 -5.11 -13.80 -10.66
CA ARG A 30 -3.96 -14.65 -10.30
C ARG A 30 -3.15 -14.13 -9.11
N ALA A 31 -3.71 -13.27 -8.26
CA ALA A 31 -2.99 -12.83 -7.07
C ALA A 31 -2.68 -14.00 -6.12
N VAL A 32 -3.66 -14.85 -5.89
CA VAL A 32 -3.52 -16.05 -5.05
C VAL A 32 -3.21 -17.28 -5.89
N TYR A 33 -4.16 -17.73 -6.73
CA TYR A 33 -3.98 -18.93 -7.55
C TYR A 33 -3.04 -18.64 -8.72
N THR A 34 -1.99 -19.48 -8.88
CA THR A 34 -0.85 -19.30 -9.78
C THR A 34 0.04 -18.07 -9.48
N GLY A 35 -0.32 -17.28 -8.49
CA GLY A 35 0.49 -16.21 -7.93
C GLY A 35 1.29 -16.70 -6.71
N ILE A 36 0.76 -16.44 -5.49
CA ILE A 36 1.42 -16.87 -4.24
C ILE A 36 1.23 -18.36 -3.94
N TYR A 37 0.19 -18.99 -4.48
CA TYR A 37 -0.19 -20.38 -4.23
C TYR A 37 -0.38 -21.15 -5.54
N GLN A 38 0.50 -22.14 -5.76
CA GLN A 38 0.47 -23.03 -6.94
C GLN A 38 1.14 -24.35 -6.58
N PRO A 39 0.39 -25.32 -6.00
CA PRO A 39 0.95 -26.56 -5.47
C PRO A 39 1.75 -27.43 -6.46
N ASP A 40 1.41 -27.36 -7.74
CA ASP A 40 2.06 -28.14 -8.79
C ASP A 40 3.27 -27.42 -9.43
N HIS A 41 3.61 -26.18 -8.97
CA HIS A 41 4.74 -25.44 -9.50
C HIS A 41 6.08 -26.04 -9.01
N PRO A 42 7.14 -26.05 -9.84
CA PRO A 42 8.46 -26.58 -9.43
C PRO A 42 9.08 -25.93 -8.21
N THR A 43 8.75 -24.64 -7.93
CA THR A 43 9.22 -23.91 -6.75
C THR A 43 8.26 -23.99 -5.56
N ALA A 44 7.14 -24.73 -5.68
CA ALA A 44 6.19 -24.87 -4.58
C ALA A 44 6.82 -25.59 -3.38
N ASP A 45 6.61 -25.06 -2.20
CA ASP A 45 6.95 -25.74 -0.96
C ASP A 45 5.88 -26.78 -0.56
N SER A 46 6.04 -27.40 0.60
CA SER A 46 5.10 -28.42 1.10
C SER A 46 3.68 -27.89 1.37
N ASP A 47 3.52 -26.59 1.55
CA ASP A 47 2.22 -25.92 1.71
C ASP A 47 1.59 -25.54 0.36
N GLY A 48 2.34 -25.63 -0.73
CA GLY A 48 1.95 -25.22 -2.08
C GLY A 48 2.25 -23.75 -2.39
N PHE A 49 3.07 -23.07 -1.58
CA PHE A 49 3.44 -21.68 -1.80
C PHE A 49 4.65 -21.59 -2.72
N ARG A 50 4.63 -20.68 -3.66
CA ARG A 50 5.75 -20.40 -4.56
C ARG A 50 6.90 -19.72 -3.82
N THR A 51 8.01 -20.42 -3.64
CA THR A 51 9.19 -19.90 -2.91
C THR A 51 9.90 -18.79 -3.68
N ASP A 52 9.90 -18.83 -4.99
CA ASP A 52 10.42 -17.74 -5.84
C ASP A 52 9.65 -16.41 -5.63
N VAL A 53 8.33 -16.49 -5.46
CA VAL A 53 7.48 -15.33 -5.11
C VAL A 53 7.78 -14.85 -3.68
N ILE A 54 7.91 -15.77 -2.73
CA ILE A 54 8.29 -15.44 -1.34
C ILE A 54 9.62 -14.67 -1.30
N ASP A 55 10.63 -15.09 -2.07
CA ASP A 55 11.93 -14.43 -2.11
C ASP A 55 11.85 -13.03 -2.74
N ALA A 56 11.02 -12.86 -3.78
CA ALA A 56 10.75 -11.55 -4.36
C ALA A 56 10.08 -10.60 -3.36
N ILE A 57 9.07 -11.07 -2.61
CA ILE A 57 8.37 -10.29 -1.57
C ILE A 57 9.32 -9.93 -0.42
N LYS A 58 10.18 -10.85 0.02
CA LYS A 58 11.20 -10.56 1.03
C LYS A 58 12.17 -9.46 0.57
N THR A 59 12.49 -9.42 -0.72
CA THR A 59 13.31 -8.35 -1.30
C THR A 59 12.60 -7.00 -1.26
N LEU A 60 11.27 -6.95 -1.48
CA LEU A 60 10.46 -5.75 -1.28
C LEU A 60 10.44 -5.31 0.19
N ASN A 61 10.54 -6.24 1.14
CA ASN A 61 10.51 -6.00 2.57
C ASN A 61 9.16 -5.43 3.08
N VAL A 62 8.05 -5.98 2.57
CA VAL A 62 6.68 -5.62 2.94
C VAL A 62 6.38 -6.09 4.37
N PRO A 63 6.11 -5.20 5.33
CA PRO A 63 5.93 -5.57 6.73
C PRO A 63 4.50 -5.95 7.12
N LEU A 64 3.51 -5.59 6.27
CA LEU A 64 2.09 -5.79 6.54
C LEU A 64 1.37 -6.16 5.25
N ILE A 65 0.44 -7.12 5.32
CA ILE A 65 -0.38 -7.52 4.17
C ILE A 65 -1.86 -7.49 4.55
N ARG A 66 -2.63 -6.70 3.79
CA ARG A 66 -4.08 -6.65 3.87
C ARG A 66 -4.69 -7.84 3.13
N TYR A 67 -5.70 -8.52 3.74
CA TYR A 67 -6.35 -9.74 3.23
C TYR A 67 -7.75 -9.90 3.85
N PRO A 68 -8.74 -10.60 3.25
CA PRO A 68 -8.69 -11.38 1.99
C PRO A 68 -9.11 -10.59 0.75
N GLY A 69 -9.43 -9.34 0.89
CA GLY A 69 -9.90 -8.50 -0.19
C GLY A 69 -10.25 -7.11 0.30
N GLY A 70 -10.47 -6.36 -0.62
CA GLY A 70 -11.21 -5.58 -1.55
C GLY A 70 -12.66 -6.04 -1.74
N ASN A 71 -13.09 -5.92 -2.97
CA ASN A 71 -14.49 -6.20 -3.33
C ASN A 71 -14.90 -7.65 -3.07
N PHE A 72 -13.96 -8.59 -3.19
CA PHE A 72 -14.19 -9.99 -2.82
C PHE A 72 -14.73 -10.15 -1.39
N LEU A 73 -14.25 -9.34 -0.45
CA LEU A 73 -14.61 -9.44 0.96
C LEU A 73 -16.13 -9.35 1.18
N SER A 74 -16.81 -8.46 0.45
CA SER A 74 -18.20 -8.06 0.74
C SER A 74 -19.24 -9.16 0.56
N GLN A 75 -18.85 -10.30 -0.02
CA GLN A 75 -19.69 -11.49 -0.11
C GLN A 75 -19.05 -12.74 0.53
N TYR A 76 -17.77 -12.66 0.91
CA TYR A 76 -16.99 -13.80 1.38
C TYR A 76 -17.47 -14.36 2.73
N ARG A 77 -17.46 -15.68 2.83
CA ARG A 77 -17.69 -16.44 4.05
C ARG A 77 -16.39 -17.09 4.48
N TRP A 78 -15.74 -16.54 5.49
CA TRP A 78 -14.44 -17.02 5.96
C TRP A 78 -14.46 -18.49 6.41
N GLU A 79 -15.62 -18.99 6.85
CA GLU A 79 -15.84 -20.37 7.27
C GLU A 79 -15.65 -21.38 6.12
N ASP A 80 -15.90 -20.96 4.88
CA ASP A 80 -15.70 -21.80 3.70
C ASP A 80 -14.19 -22.05 3.43
N GLY A 81 -13.31 -21.16 3.90
CA GLY A 81 -11.84 -21.21 3.73
C GLY A 81 -11.09 -21.91 4.88
N ILE A 82 -11.75 -22.62 5.80
CA ILE A 82 -11.10 -23.31 6.93
C ILE A 82 -11.38 -24.81 6.90
N GLY A 83 -10.66 -25.57 7.73
CA GLY A 83 -10.78 -27.03 7.80
C GLY A 83 -10.17 -27.76 6.60
N PRO A 84 -10.48 -29.07 6.43
CA PRO A 84 -9.90 -29.88 5.37
C PRO A 84 -10.24 -29.36 3.96
N LYS A 85 -9.23 -29.13 3.12
CA LYS A 85 -9.41 -28.59 1.77
C LYS A 85 -10.41 -29.38 0.92
N SER A 86 -10.46 -30.69 1.06
CA SER A 86 -11.39 -31.55 0.32
C SER A 86 -12.87 -31.37 0.68
N GLN A 87 -13.17 -30.65 1.77
CA GLN A 87 -14.52 -30.36 2.24
C GLN A 87 -14.94 -28.91 1.98
N ARG A 88 -14.01 -28.09 1.51
CA ARG A 88 -14.30 -26.67 1.23
C ARG A 88 -15.13 -26.51 -0.04
N PRO A 89 -16.19 -25.70 0.00
CA PRO A 89 -17.05 -25.51 -1.16
C PRO A 89 -16.41 -24.63 -2.21
N VAL A 90 -16.72 -24.87 -3.49
CA VAL A 90 -16.51 -23.89 -4.55
C VAL A 90 -17.66 -22.89 -4.51
N ARG A 91 -17.34 -21.60 -4.54
CA ARG A 91 -18.33 -20.50 -4.53
C ARG A 91 -18.20 -19.63 -5.77
N LEU A 92 -19.30 -18.95 -6.11
CA LEU A 92 -19.23 -17.81 -7.02
C LEU A 92 -18.65 -16.61 -6.26
N ASP A 93 -17.63 -16.02 -6.82
CA ASP A 93 -17.26 -14.65 -6.50
C ASP A 93 -18.08 -13.69 -7.37
N LEU A 94 -18.95 -12.93 -6.75
CA LEU A 94 -19.86 -12.02 -7.46
C LEU A 94 -19.21 -10.67 -7.79
N ALA A 95 -18.13 -10.31 -7.08
CA ALA A 95 -17.42 -9.06 -7.32
C ALA A 95 -16.64 -9.12 -8.63
N TRP A 96 -15.81 -10.14 -8.78
CA TRP A 96 -14.93 -10.31 -9.95
C TRP A 96 -15.46 -11.33 -10.97
N ARG A 97 -16.61 -11.98 -10.67
CA ARG A 97 -17.24 -13.01 -11.50
C ARG A 97 -16.34 -14.22 -11.74
N GLU A 98 -15.70 -14.66 -10.65
CA GLU A 98 -14.77 -15.79 -10.62
C GLU A 98 -15.36 -17.00 -9.87
N LEU A 99 -14.61 -18.12 -9.89
CA LEU A 99 -14.88 -19.28 -9.05
C LEU A 99 -13.85 -19.32 -7.93
N GLU A 100 -14.31 -19.12 -6.69
CA GLU A 100 -13.47 -19.29 -5.51
C GLU A 100 -13.52 -20.74 -5.02
N THR A 101 -12.38 -21.43 -5.08
CA THR A 101 -12.27 -22.84 -4.71
C THR A 101 -12.01 -23.05 -3.22
N ASN A 102 -11.72 -21.98 -2.49
CA ASN A 102 -11.34 -21.99 -1.07
C ASN A 102 -10.11 -22.89 -0.75
N GLN A 103 -9.26 -23.19 -1.74
CA GLN A 103 -8.05 -24.00 -1.51
C GLN A 103 -6.95 -23.21 -0.81
N PHE A 104 -7.06 -21.89 -0.82
CA PHE A 104 -6.27 -20.97 -0.02
C PHE A 104 -7.23 -20.13 0.84
N GLY A 105 -7.14 -20.26 2.15
CA GLY A 105 -7.99 -19.56 3.10
C GLY A 105 -7.18 -19.03 4.29
N LEU A 106 -7.86 -18.77 5.42
CA LEU A 106 -7.25 -18.11 6.57
C LEU A 106 -5.97 -18.79 7.08
N HIS A 107 -5.98 -20.12 7.24
CA HIS A 107 -4.81 -20.85 7.74
C HIS A 107 -3.64 -20.84 6.76
N GLU A 108 -3.92 -20.96 5.47
CA GLU A 108 -2.91 -20.86 4.42
C GLU A 108 -2.31 -19.45 4.41
N PHE A 109 -3.15 -18.42 4.47
CA PHE A 109 -2.71 -17.03 4.52
C PHE A 109 -1.80 -16.76 5.73
N MET A 110 -2.18 -17.19 6.92
CA MET A 110 -1.37 -16.98 8.14
C MET A 110 0.01 -17.64 8.02
N ARG A 111 0.08 -18.88 7.50
CA ARG A 111 1.37 -19.55 7.28
C ARG A 111 2.21 -18.87 6.20
N TRP A 112 1.56 -18.39 5.15
CA TRP A 112 2.25 -17.68 4.07
C TRP A 112 2.77 -16.31 4.54
N ALA A 113 1.96 -15.54 5.27
CA ALA A 113 2.36 -14.25 5.83
C ALA A 113 3.58 -14.37 6.76
N ASP A 114 3.63 -15.42 7.59
CA ASP A 114 4.81 -15.72 8.43
C ASP A 114 6.06 -15.99 7.57
N LYS A 115 5.92 -16.74 6.46
CA LYS A 115 7.03 -17.02 5.54
C LYS A 115 7.59 -15.79 4.84
N VAL A 116 6.77 -14.76 4.58
CA VAL A 116 7.24 -13.50 3.99
C VAL A 116 7.61 -12.45 5.03
N ASN A 117 7.52 -12.77 6.33
CA ASN A 117 7.79 -11.88 7.47
C ASN A 117 6.84 -10.67 7.55
N ALA A 118 5.59 -10.83 7.14
CA ALA A 118 4.59 -9.77 7.18
C ALA A 118 3.53 -10.07 8.26
N VAL A 119 3.03 -9.00 8.91
CA VAL A 119 1.87 -9.12 9.80
C VAL A 119 0.57 -8.96 9.01
N PRO A 120 -0.52 -9.64 9.42
CA PRO A 120 -1.81 -9.51 8.76
C PRO A 120 -2.51 -8.20 9.12
N ASN A 121 -3.13 -7.57 8.12
CA ASN A 121 -4.20 -6.58 8.26
C ASN A 121 -5.46 -7.23 7.66
N MET A 122 -6.34 -7.73 8.53
CA MET A 122 -7.50 -8.51 8.09
C MET A 122 -8.73 -7.61 7.90
N ALA A 123 -9.64 -8.04 7.05
CA ALA A 123 -10.92 -7.35 6.86
C ALA A 123 -12.11 -8.26 7.20
N VAL A 124 -13.19 -7.67 7.74
CA VAL A 124 -14.45 -8.35 8.03
C VAL A 124 -15.55 -7.95 7.05
N ASN A 125 -16.35 -8.91 6.61
CA ASN A 125 -17.45 -8.67 5.65
C ASN A 125 -18.59 -7.87 6.31
N LEU A 126 -18.73 -6.60 5.95
CA LEU A 126 -19.85 -5.73 6.30
C LEU A 126 -20.78 -5.43 5.10
N GLY A 127 -20.52 -6.03 3.94
CA GLY A 127 -21.41 -5.96 2.78
C GLY A 127 -22.66 -6.81 2.99
N THR A 128 -22.50 -8.12 2.94
CA THR A 128 -23.59 -9.11 3.04
C THR A 128 -23.70 -9.76 4.42
N ARG A 129 -22.73 -9.52 5.31
CA ARG A 129 -22.73 -10.04 6.70
C ARG A 129 -22.70 -8.87 7.70
N GLY A 130 -22.30 -9.07 8.91
CA GLY A 130 -22.34 -8.01 9.92
C GLY A 130 -21.75 -8.44 11.26
N ILE A 131 -22.27 -7.86 12.33
CA ILE A 131 -21.73 -7.86 13.68
C ILE A 131 -21.35 -9.26 14.16
N GLN A 132 -22.27 -10.23 14.06
CA GLN A 132 -22.02 -11.57 14.58
C GLN A 132 -20.90 -12.28 13.83
N ALA A 133 -20.91 -12.22 12.50
CA ALA A 133 -19.89 -12.88 11.68
C ALA A 133 -18.48 -12.28 11.90
N ALA A 134 -18.40 -10.97 12.17
CA ALA A 134 -17.15 -10.32 12.54
C ALA A 134 -16.68 -10.77 13.94
N ALA A 135 -17.55 -10.79 14.93
CA ALA A 135 -17.22 -11.27 16.27
C ALA A 135 -16.77 -12.74 16.26
N ASP A 136 -17.45 -13.58 15.49
CA ASP A 136 -17.11 -15.00 15.33
C ASP A 136 -15.70 -15.16 14.71
N LEU A 137 -15.33 -14.35 13.73
CA LEU A 137 -13.99 -14.38 13.13
C LEU A 137 -12.92 -13.96 14.14
N ILE A 138 -13.16 -12.92 14.96
CA ILE A 138 -12.22 -12.52 16.01
C ILE A 138 -12.10 -13.62 17.08
N GLU A 139 -13.20 -14.24 17.49
CA GLU A 139 -13.17 -15.37 18.42
C GLU A 139 -12.33 -16.52 17.85
N TYR A 140 -12.57 -16.87 16.58
CA TYR A 140 -11.77 -17.89 15.90
C TYR A 140 -10.29 -17.56 15.87
N CYS A 141 -9.92 -16.33 15.49
CA CYS A 141 -8.53 -15.92 15.32
C CYS A 141 -7.80 -15.69 16.64
N ASN A 142 -8.42 -15.00 17.59
CA ASN A 142 -7.71 -14.39 18.70
C ASN A 142 -8.05 -14.99 20.07
N PHE A 143 -9.21 -15.66 20.23
CA PHE A 143 -9.57 -16.21 21.52
C PHE A 143 -8.74 -17.47 21.82
N PRO A 144 -8.18 -17.62 23.06
CA PRO A 144 -7.21 -18.69 23.31
C PRO A 144 -7.77 -20.10 23.14
N LYS A 145 -8.82 -20.47 23.90
CA LYS A 145 -9.42 -21.81 23.92
C LYS A 145 -10.70 -21.85 24.79
N GLY A 146 -11.44 -22.94 24.66
CA GLY A 146 -12.57 -23.25 25.53
C GLY A 146 -13.90 -22.70 25.03
N THR A 147 -13.93 -22.16 23.81
CA THR A 147 -15.15 -21.82 23.08
C THR A 147 -15.20 -22.63 21.79
N TYR A 148 -16.40 -22.73 21.20
CA TYR A 148 -16.59 -23.52 19.98
C TYR A 148 -15.63 -23.10 18.86
N LEU A 149 -15.51 -21.80 18.56
CA LEU A 149 -14.67 -21.32 17.45
C LEU A 149 -13.18 -21.36 17.76
N SER A 150 -12.77 -21.03 18.98
CA SER A 150 -11.37 -21.15 19.37
C SER A 150 -10.89 -22.61 19.37
N ASP A 151 -11.73 -23.55 19.80
CA ASP A 151 -11.41 -24.97 19.76
C ASP A 151 -11.45 -25.53 18.33
N LEU A 152 -12.34 -25.01 17.45
CA LEU A 152 -12.35 -25.32 16.02
C LEU A 152 -11.07 -24.89 15.33
N ARG A 153 -10.53 -23.67 15.63
CA ARG A 153 -9.21 -23.25 15.13
C ARG A 153 -8.13 -24.26 15.50
N ARG A 154 -8.12 -24.72 16.75
CA ARG A 154 -7.15 -25.69 17.25
C ARG A 154 -7.30 -27.05 16.54
N GLN A 155 -8.52 -27.53 16.33
CA GLN A 155 -8.83 -28.73 15.56
C GLN A 155 -8.34 -28.60 14.11
N ASN A 156 -8.39 -27.40 13.52
CA ASN A 156 -7.91 -27.09 12.18
C ASN A 156 -6.37 -26.90 12.13
N GLY A 157 -5.66 -27.13 13.24
CA GLY A 157 -4.19 -27.21 13.27
C GLY A 157 -3.48 -25.96 13.81
N ALA A 158 -4.19 -24.92 14.26
CA ALA A 158 -3.59 -23.75 14.91
C ALA A 158 -3.85 -23.77 16.43
N GLU A 159 -2.93 -24.38 17.17
CA GLU A 159 -3.04 -24.55 18.63
C GLU A 159 -3.10 -23.19 19.35
N HIS A 160 -2.29 -22.21 18.91
CA HIS A 160 -2.26 -20.87 19.47
C HIS A 160 -3.13 -19.89 18.68
N PRO A 161 -3.62 -18.80 19.31
CA PRO A 161 -4.26 -17.71 18.59
C PRO A 161 -3.35 -17.14 17.50
N PHE A 162 -3.93 -16.69 16.41
CA PHE A 162 -3.22 -15.93 15.39
C PHE A 162 -2.81 -14.54 15.87
N ALA A 163 -3.50 -14.02 16.89
CA ALA A 163 -3.23 -12.74 17.55
C ALA A 163 -3.19 -11.55 16.56
N ILE A 164 -4.11 -11.54 15.62
CA ILE A 164 -4.21 -10.51 14.59
C ILE A 164 -4.69 -9.20 15.23
N LYS A 165 -3.94 -8.11 15.02
CA LYS A 165 -4.19 -6.82 15.67
C LYS A 165 -5.02 -5.86 14.84
N THR A 166 -4.72 -5.74 13.54
CA THR A 166 -5.31 -4.73 12.67
C THR A 166 -6.45 -5.33 11.85
N TRP A 167 -7.61 -4.65 11.87
CA TRP A 167 -8.84 -5.13 11.22
C TRP A 167 -9.60 -4.02 10.53
N CYS A 168 -9.90 -4.21 9.24
CA CYS A 168 -10.75 -3.32 8.46
C CYS A 168 -12.22 -3.72 8.62
N LEU A 169 -13.07 -2.73 8.87
CA LEU A 169 -14.53 -2.88 9.03
C LEU A 169 -15.24 -2.75 7.68
N GLY A 170 -15.12 -3.77 6.83
CA GLY A 170 -15.62 -3.76 5.45
C GLY A 170 -14.59 -3.27 4.45
N ASN A 171 -15.04 -3.05 3.22
CA ASN A 171 -14.28 -2.53 2.08
C ASN A 171 -15.16 -1.60 1.25
N GLU A 172 -14.71 -0.39 0.92
CA GLU A 172 -15.34 0.55 -0.03
C GLU A 172 -16.86 0.68 0.12
N MET A 173 -17.36 0.70 1.36
CA MET A 173 -18.79 0.62 1.61
C MET A 173 -19.60 1.83 1.08
N ASP A 174 -18.92 2.89 0.66
CA ASP A 174 -19.45 4.07 -0.03
C ASP A 174 -19.56 3.89 -1.56
N GLY A 175 -18.84 2.89 -2.12
CA GLY A 175 -18.76 2.66 -3.55
C GLY A 175 -20.00 1.95 -4.12
N PRO A 176 -20.66 2.52 -5.15
CA PRO A 176 -21.86 1.89 -5.73
C PRO A 176 -21.59 0.56 -6.46
N TRP A 177 -20.34 0.25 -6.74
CA TRP A 177 -19.88 -1.03 -7.32
C TRP A 177 -19.80 -2.15 -6.26
N GLU A 178 -19.73 -1.79 -4.99
CA GLU A 178 -19.53 -2.74 -3.91
C GLU A 178 -20.80 -3.54 -3.60
N ILE A 179 -20.66 -4.86 -3.42
CA ILE A 179 -21.79 -5.71 -3.04
C ILE A 179 -22.22 -5.40 -1.61
N GLY A 180 -23.45 -4.92 -1.46
CA GLY A 180 -23.97 -4.47 -0.18
C GLY A 180 -23.49 -3.09 0.22
N ALA A 181 -23.13 -2.22 -0.75
CA ALA A 181 -22.89 -0.80 -0.52
C ALA A 181 -23.97 -0.15 0.34
N LYS A 182 -23.61 0.83 1.12
CA LYS A 182 -24.47 1.43 2.13
C LYS A 182 -24.48 2.96 2.03
N SER A 183 -25.53 3.56 2.52
CA SER A 183 -25.48 5.00 2.85
C SER A 183 -24.53 5.23 4.04
N ALA A 184 -23.98 6.43 4.15
CA ALA A 184 -23.08 6.79 5.25
C ALA A 184 -23.66 6.47 6.62
N GLY A 185 -24.96 6.75 6.86
CA GLY A 185 -25.63 6.48 8.12
C GLY A 185 -25.79 4.99 8.43
N GLU A 186 -26.14 4.17 7.43
CA GLU A 186 -26.24 2.70 7.59
C GLU A 186 -24.88 2.08 7.89
N TYR A 187 -23.86 2.48 7.15
CA TYR A 187 -22.50 1.99 7.39
C TYR A 187 -21.98 2.43 8.76
N ALA A 188 -22.12 3.70 9.11
CA ALA A 188 -21.67 4.27 10.37
C ALA A 188 -22.25 3.51 11.57
N HIS A 189 -23.56 3.20 11.55
CA HIS A 189 -24.20 2.40 12.59
C HIS A 189 -23.65 0.98 12.65
N LEU A 190 -23.59 0.30 11.50
CA LEU A 190 -23.10 -1.08 11.43
C LEU A 190 -21.64 -1.19 11.87
N ALA A 191 -20.75 -0.32 11.39
CA ALA A 191 -19.33 -0.31 11.73
C ALA A 191 -19.12 -0.06 13.23
N ASN A 192 -19.84 0.92 13.81
CA ASN A 192 -19.77 1.22 15.24
C ASN A 192 -20.16 0.03 16.11
N GLU A 193 -21.29 -0.62 15.81
CA GLU A 193 -21.74 -1.77 16.61
C GLU A 193 -20.84 -2.99 16.38
N THR A 194 -20.30 -3.17 15.18
CA THR A 194 -19.31 -4.21 14.89
C THR A 194 -18.02 -3.97 15.67
N ALA A 195 -17.50 -2.74 15.67
CA ALA A 195 -16.30 -2.39 16.45
C ALA A 195 -16.47 -2.69 17.94
N LYS A 196 -17.61 -2.33 18.52
CA LYS A 196 -17.93 -2.65 19.92
C LYS A 196 -17.93 -4.16 20.18
N ALA A 197 -18.56 -4.95 19.30
CA ALA A 197 -18.63 -6.39 19.45
C ALA A 197 -17.25 -7.04 19.36
N MET A 198 -16.43 -6.65 18.35
CA MET A 198 -15.07 -7.16 18.18
C MET A 198 -14.20 -6.85 19.40
N ARG A 199 -14.24 -5.60 19.92
CA ARG A 199 -13.48 -5.21 21.12
C ARG A 199 -13.96 -5.90 22.41
N ARG A 200 -15.18 -6.46 22.45
CA ARG A 200 -15.59 -7.31 23.58
C ARG A 200 -14.93 -8.68 23.57
N VAL A 201 -14.50 -9.16 22.40
CA VAL A 201 -13.73 -10.40 22.26
C VAL A 201 -12.24 -10.15 22.53
N ASP A 202 -11.68 -9.08 21.94
CA ASP A 202 -10.28 -8.65 22.12
C ASP A 202 -10.21 -7.12 22.16
N ASP A 203 -9.93 -6.53 23.33
CA ASP A 203 -9.86 -5.08 23.53
C ASP A 203 -8.57 -4.44 23.02
N THR A 204 -7.61 -5.25 22.55
CA THR A 204 -6.32 -4.80 22.05
C THR A 204 -6.29 -4.58 20.54
N LEU A 205 -7.44 -4.72 19.85
CA LEU A 205 -7.54 -4.55 18.40
C LEU A 205 -7.32 -3.11 17.97
N GLU A 206 -6.72 -2.95 16.79
CA GLU A 206 -6.67 -1.72 16.03
C GLU A 206 -7.69 -1.80 14.89
N LEU A 207 -8.68 -0.92 14.87
CA LEU A 207 -9.81 -0.99 13.95
C LEU A 207 -9.79 0.15 12.94
N VAL A 208 -9.99 -0.21 11.67
CA VAL A 208 -10.02 0.71 10.52
C VAL A 208 -11.47 0.80 10.02
N ALA A 209 -12.09 1.97 10.09
CA ALA A 209 -13.39 2.21 9.44
C ALA A 209 -13.18 2.61 7.98
N CYS A 210 -14.10 2.25 7.08
CA CYS A 210 -14.07 2.74 5.71
C CYS A 210 -14.29 4.26 5.66
N GLY A 211 -13.31 4.98 5.13
CA GLY A 211 -13.47 6.30 4.57
C GLY A 211 -13.86 6.22 3.09
N SER A 212 -13.75 7.32 2.37
CA SER A 212 -14.09 7.34 0.95
C SER A 212 -13.12 6.52 0.11
N SER A 213 -13.68 5.72 -0.79
CA SER A 213 -12.96 4.95 -1.80
C SER A 213 -12.43 5.82 -2.95
N SER A 214 -12.85 7.07 -3.04
CA SER A 214 -12.30 8.11 -3.91
C SER A 214 -12.80 9.48 -3.45
N MET A 215 -11.95 10.51 -3.57
CA MET A 215 -12.40 11.90 -3.36
C MET A 215 -13.35 12.40 -4.46
N ASP A 216 -13.44 11.68 -5.58
CA ASP A 216 -14.38 12.00 -6.66
C ASP A 216 -15.79 11.47 -6.39
N ASN A 217 -16.00 10.69 -5.33
CA ASN A 217 -17.32 10.19 -4.96
C ASN A 217 -18.23 11.35 -4.51
N PRO A 218 -19.51 11.36 -4.94
CA PRO A 218 -20.46 12.41 -4.55
C PRO A 218 -20.70 12.48 -3.03
N THR A 219 -20.34 11.43 -2.29
CA THR A 219 -20.47 11.33 -0.83
C THR A 219 -19.27 11.84 -0.07
N PHE A 220 -18.14 12.12 -0.75
CA PHE A 220 -16.91 12.60 -0.12
C PHE A 220 -17.16 13.80 0.81
N GLY A 221 -16.53 13.82 1.95
CA GLY A 221 -16.71 14.78 3.02
C GLY A 221 -17.91 14.47 3.92
N ASN A 222 -19.09 14.26 3.37
CA ASN A 222 -20.26 13.84 4.16
C ASN A 222 -20.13 12.42 4.70
N TRP A 223 -19.48 11.54 3.94
CA TRP A 223 -19.17 10.17 4.37
C TRP A 223 -18.27 10.16 5.59
N GLU A 224 -17.12 10.82 5.52
CA GLU A 224 -16.14 10.91 6.61
C GLU A 224 -16.77 11.48 7.88
N GLU A 225 -17.50 12.60 7.74
CA GLU A 225 -18.11 13.26 8.87
C GLU A 225 -19.15 12.36 9.56
N THR A 226 -20.01 11.70 8.79
CA THR A 226 -21.08 10.83 9.31
C THR A 226 -20.50 9.58 9.98
N VAL A 227 -19.54 8.93 9.34
CA VAL A 227 -18.88 7.71 9.87
C VAL A 227 -18.12 8.03 11.14
N LEU A 228 -17.30 9.08 11.12
CA LEU A 228 -16.52 9.48 12.30
C LEU A 228 -17.41 9.94 13.45
N ASP A 229 -18.53 10.62 13.16
CA ASP A 229 -19.46 11.01 14.23
C ASP A 229 -19.99 9.82 15.02
N ALA A 230 -20.25 8.70 14.36
CA ALA A 230 -20.70 7.46 15.01
C ALA A 230 -19.56 6.63 15.62
N CYS A 231 -18.42 6.48 14.89
CA CYS A 231 -17.40 5.48 15.19
C CYS A 231 -16.22 6.00 16.00
N TYR A 232 -16.07 7.32 16.21
CA TYR A 232 -14.86 7.98 16.70
C TYR A 232 -14.23 7.32 17.95
N ASP A 233 -15.07 6.89 18.87
CA ASP A 233 -14.61 6.31 20.13
C ASP A 233 -14.22 4.82 20.03
N ASN A 234 -14.58 4.17 18.93
CA ASN A 234 -14.46 2.72 18.77
C ASN A 234 -13.50 2.29 17.64
N VAL A 235 -12.99 3.23 16.83
CA VAL A 235 -12.01 2.95 15.77
C VAL A 235 -10.71 3.72 15.99
N ASP A 236 -9.64 3.32 15.33
CA ASP A 236 -8.31 3.92 15.46
C ASP A 236 -7.88 4.61 14.16
N TYR A 237 -8.39 4.12 13.03
CA TYR A 237 -8.05 4.61 11.70
C TYR A 237 -9.30 4.81 10.86
N LEU A 238 -9.18 5.70 9.87
CA LEU A 238 -10.08 5.84 8.75
C LEU A 238 -9.34 5.44 7.47
N SER A 239 -9.94 4.59 6.63
CA SER A 239 -9.31 4.16 5.38
C SER A 239 -9.50 5.17 4.26
N LEU A 240 -8.59 5.13 3.29
CA LEU A 240 -8.62 5.87 2.03
C LEU A 240 -8.18 4.96 0.90
N HIS A 241 -8.75 5.16 -0.30
CA HIS A 241 -8.34 4.49 -1.53
C HIS A 241 -8.11 5.50 -2.66
N ARG A 242 -7.08 5.31 -3.47
CA ARG A 242 -6.82 6.15 -4.63
C ARG A 242 -6.03 5.41 -5.71
N TYR A 243 -6.56 5.42 -6.92
CA TYR A 243 -5.90 4.90 -8.11
C TYR A 243 -5.66 6.00 -9.13
N TYR A 244 -4.56 5.90 -9.86
CA TYR A 244 -4.14 6.88 -10.86
C TYR A 244 -4.02 6.25 -12.24
N GLY A 245 -4.28 7.04 -13.28
CA GLY A 245 -4.15 6.65 -14.66
C GLY A 245 -3.94 7.84 -15.58
N TYR A 246 -3.70 7.55 -16.84
CA TYR A 246 -3.70 8.54 -17.90
C TYR A 246 -5.11 8.88 -18.35
N TYR A 247 -5.35 10.15 -18.69
CA TYR A 247 -6.62 10.59 -19.27
C TYR A 247 -6.58 10.65 -20.80
N ASN A 248 -5.42 10.96 -21.38
CA ASN A 248 -5.25 11.08 -22.83
C ASN A 248 -3.79 10.85 -23.24
N ASP A 249 -3.50 9.68 -23.76
CA ASP A 249 -2.16 9.32 -24.26
C ASP A 249 -1.68 10.16 -25.45
N ASP A 250 -2.59 10.82 -26.17
CA ASP A 250 -2.27 11.69 -27.32
C ASP A 250 -1.91 13.13 -26.90
N ASP A 251 -2.06 13.50 -25.62
CA ASP A 251 -1.70 14.82 -25.11
C ASP A 251 -0.20 14.88 -24.73
N PRO A 252 0.63 15.67 -25.44
CA PRO A 252 2.06 15.74 -25.14
C PRO A 252 2.37 16.35 -23.76
N THR A 253 1.39 16.98 -23.09
CA THR A 253 1.55 17.53 -21.74
C THR A 253 1.09 16.57 -20.64
N GLU A 254 0.54 15.41 -21.02
CA GLU A 254 -0.04 14.46 -20.06
C GLU A 254 1.01 13.85 -19.13
N LEU A 255 2.24 13.65 -19.60
CA LEU A 255 3.32 13.14 -18.74
C LEU A 255 3.60 14.08 -17.56
N ASP A 256 3.68 15.38 -17.81
CA ASP A 256 3.89 16.39 -16.76
C ASP A 256 2.70 16.38 -15.77
N ASN A 257 1.48 16.23 -16.27
CA ASN A 257 0.28 16.12 -15.46
C ASN A 257 0.27 14.82 -14.64
N PHE A 258 0.63 13.71 -15.26
CA PHE A 258 0.72 12.40 -14.59
C PHE A 258 1.75 12.40 -13.46
N LEU A 259 2.95 12.94 -13.69
CA LEU A 259 3.97 13.07 -12.67
C LEU A 259 3.63 14.07 -11.55
N GLY A 260 2.63 14.93 -11.78
CA GLY A 260 2.08 15.85 -10.78
C GLY A 260 1.02 15.25 -9.85
N LYS A 261 0.53 14.03 -10.10
CA LYS A 261 -0.60 13.41 -9.36
C LYS A 261 -0.33 13.14 -7.88
N ASN A 262 0.92 13.19 -7.45
CA ASN A 262 1.26 13.16 -6.03
C ASN A 262 0.68 14.37 -5.25
N HIS A 263 0.37 15.49 -5.91
CA HIS A 263 -0.34 16.63 -5.29
C HIS A 263 -1.80 16.28 -4.97
N ASP A 264 -2.49 15.56 -5.87
CA ASP A 264 -3.83 15.04 -5.61
C ASP A 264 -3.86 14.11 -4.38
N LEU A 265 -2.86 13.23 -4.25
CA LEU A 265 -2.74 12.36 -3.07
C LEU A 265 -2.54 13.16 -1.78
N ASP A 266 -1.71 14.19 -1.82
CA ASP A 266 -1.43 15.06 -0.68
C ASP A 266 -2.67 15.85 -0.25
N ASP A 267 -3.40 16.42 -1.21
CA ASP A 267 -4.64 17.15 -0.98
C ASP A 267 -5.74 16.24 -0.41
N PHE A 268 -5.86 15.01 -0.92
CA PHE A 268 -6.79 14.02 -0.39
C PHE A 268 -6.48 13.68 1.07
N ILE A 269 -5.22 13.37 1.39
CA ILE A 269 -4.80 13.08 2.77
C ILE A 269 -5.11 14.26 3.68
N LYS A 270 -4.71 15.48 3.30
CA LYS A 270 -4.92 16.70 4.10
C LYS A 270 -6.40 17.01 4.30
N GLY A 271 -7.21 16.81 3.25
CA GLY A 271 -8.66 16.99 3.31
C GLY A 271 -9.29 16.08 4.36
N VAL A 272 -8.97 14.78 4.33
CA VAL A 272 -9.53 13.81 5.29
C VAL A 272 -8.96 14.03 6.70
N VAL A 273 -7.70 14.40 6.84
CA VAL A 273 -7.14 14.80 8.15
C VAL A 273 -7.92 15.97 8.76
N ALA A 274 -8.24 16.99 7.96
CA ALA A 274 -9.03 18.13 8.43
C ALA A 274 -10.43 17.71 8.91
N MET A 275 -11.09 16.77 8.22
CA MET A 275 -12.39 16.23 8.64
C MET A 275 -12.26 15.43 9.94
N CYS A 276 -11.24 14.59 10.10
CA CYS A 276 -10.96 13.87 11.35
C CYS A 276 -10.79 14.84 12.52
N ASP A 277 -10.05 15.92 12.30
CA ASP A 277 -9.75 16.91 13.34
C ASP A 277 -10.97 17.81 13.65
N ALA A 278 -11.82 18.11 12.67
CA ALA A 278 -13.09 18.79 12.89
C ALA A 278 -14.04 17.96 13.78
N VAL A 279 -14.16 16.66 13.51
CA VAL A 279 -14.97 15.75 14.35
C VAL A 279 -14.36 15.61 15.75
N LYS A 280 -13.02 15.48 15.85
CA LYS A 280 -12.31 15.48 17.14
C LYS A 280 -12.65 16.68 17.97
N ALA A 281 -12.59 17.87 17.39
CA ALA A 281 -12.90 19.14 18.08
C ALA A 281 -14.37 19.18 18.52
N ARG A 282 -15.34 18.81 17.67
CA ARG A 282 -16.76 18.76 17.98
C ARG A 282 -17.05 17.81 19.14
N LYS A 283 -16.44 16.64 19.15
CA LYS A 283 -16.57 15.63 20.22
C LYS A 283 -15.76 15.96 21.49
N ARG A 284 -14.88 16.96 21.42
CA ARG A 284 -13.92 17.28 22.49
C ARG A 284 -13.09 16.06 22.90
N SER A 285 -12.74 15.21 21.91
CA SER A 285 -11.97 13.99 22.13
C SER A 285 -10.48 14.31 22.29
N THR A 286 -9.79 13.56 23.16
CA THR A 286 -8.34 13.57 23.27
C THR A 286 -7.66 12.57 22.30
N ARG A 287 -8.45 11.65 21.74
CA ARG A 287 -7.97 10.68 20.75
C ARG A 287 -7.72 11.37 19.41
N THR A 288 -6.82 10.81 18.63
CA THR A 288 -6.59 11.21 17.24
C THR A 288 -6.87 10.00 16.36
N ILE A 289 -7.77 10.16 15.38
CA ILE A 289 -7.96 9.16 14.34
C ILE A 289 -6.86 9.38 13.30
N ASN A 290 -6.06 8.36 13.06
CA ASN A 290 -5.07 8.34 12.01
C ASN A 290 -5.63 7.74 10.72
N LEU A 291 -4.83 7.70 9.66
CA LEU A 291 -5.26 7.20 8.36
C LEU A 291 -4.58 5.86 8.06
N SER A 292 -5.36 4.98 7.45
CA SER A 292 -4.92 3.76 6.78
C SER A 292 -5.21 3.92 5.28
N PHE A 293 -4.16 4.13 4.49
CA PHE A 293 -4.31 4.22 3.04
C PHE A 293 -4.36 2.80 2.47
N ASP A 294 -5.52 2.14 2.62
CA ASP A 294 -5.68 0.70 2.45
C ASP A 294 -5.47 0.20 1.03
N GLU A 295 -5.67 1.09 0.04
CA GLU A 295 -5.41 0.80 -1.37
C GLU A 295 -4.91 2.05 -2.10
N TRP A 296 -3.78 1.91 -2.81
CA TRP A 296 -3.25 2.95 -3.69
C TRP A 296 -2.36 2.34 -4.75
N ASN A 297 -2.46 2.80 -5.98
CA ASN A 297 -1.57 2.42 -7.08
C ASN A 297 -1.86 3.25 -8.34
N VAL A 298 -1.15 2.93 -9.42
CA VAL A 298 -1.53 3.19 -10.80
C VAL A 298 -2.39 2.02 -11.29
N TRP A 299 -3.49 2.30 -11.99
CA TRP A 299 -4.36 1.27 -12.56
C TRP A 299 -5.10 1.80 -13.79
N TYR A 300 -4.71 1.36 -14.98
CA TYR A 300 -5.41 1.68 -16.25
C TYR A 300 -4.96 0.82 -17.43
N HIS A 301 -3.80 0.15 -17.34
CA HIS A 301 -3.20 -0.54 -18.49
C HIS A 301 -3.98 -1.77 -18.95
N SER A 302 -4.66 -2.47 -18.05
CA SER A 302 -5.40 -3.70 -18.34
C SER A 302 -6.88 -3.48 -18.71
N ASN A 303 -7.42 -2.25 -18.57
CA ASN A 303 -8.84 -1.97 -18.68
C ASN A 303 -9.53 -2.56 -19.91
N ASP A 304 -8.90 -2.48 -21.08
CA ASP A 304 -9.47 -3.04 -22.32
C ASP A 304 -9.41 -4.56 -22.33
N ALA A 305 -8.30 -5.16 -21.86
CA ALA A 305 -8.11 -6.61 -21.79
C ALA A 305 -9.09 -7.24 -20.79
N ASP A 306 -9.33 -6.60 -19.67
CA ASP A 306 -10.23 -7.07 -18.62
C ASP A 306 -11.67 -7.25 -19.13
N THR A 307 -12.11 -6.39 -20.06
CA THR A 307 -13.44 -6.52 -20.69
C THR A 307 -13.62 -7.82 -21.49
N GLN A 308 -12.53 -8.46 -21.88
CA GLN A 308 -12.52 -9.68 -22.70
C GLN A 308 -12.39 -10.96 -21.84
N VAL A 309 -12.19 -10.83 -20.54
CA VAL A 309 -12.03 -11.99 -19.65
C VAL A 309 -13.35 -12.76 -19.55
N THR A 310 -13.29 -14.05 -19.85
CA THR A 310 -14.46 -14.93 -19.70
C THR A 310 -14.76 -15.13 -18.21
N PRO A 311 -16.00 -14.86 -17.76
CA PRO A 311 -16.36 -15.02 -16.35
C PRO A 311 -16.36 -16.48 -15.89
N TRP A 312 -16.36 -16.66 -14.57
CA TRP A 312 -16.50 -17.94 -13.87
C TRP A 312 -15.34 -18.91 -14.14
N GLN A 313 -14.13 -18.36 -14.14
CA GLN A 313 -12.87 -19.11 -14.12
C GLN A 313 -12.23 -19.06 -12.74
N VAL A 314 -11.31 -19.97 -12.45
CA VAL A 314 -10.45 -19.93 -11.27
C VAL A 314 -9.19 -19.16 -11.63
N GLY A 315 -8.93 -18.07 -10.96
CA GLY A 315 -7.71 -17.27 -11.16
C GLY A 315 -7.49 -16.82 -12.61
N PRO A 316 -8.45 -16.09 -13.24
CA PRO A 316 -8.25 -15.60 -14.61
C PRO A 316 -7.18 -14.51 -14.67
N HIS A 317 -6.66 -14.23 -15.86
CA HIS A 317 -5.82 -13.05 -16.11
C HIS A 317 -6.70 -11.79 -16.05
N LEU A 318 -6.80 -11.19 -14.88
CA LEU A 318 -7.63 -10.02 -14.59
C LEU A 318 -6.79 -8.97 -13.85
N LEU A 319 -6.92 -7.70 -14.24
CA LEU A 319 -6.15 -6.58 -13.69
C LEU A 319 -4.62 -6.80 -13.76
N GLU A 320 -4.13 -7.47 -14.78
CA GLU A 320 -2.69 -7.68 -14.97
C GLU A 320 -2.07 -6.49 -15.71
N ASP A 321 -2.03 -5.32 -15.06
CA ASP A 321 -1.36 -4.14 -15.60
C ASP A 321 0.12 -4.41 -15.82
N ILE A 322 0.61 -4.01 -16.99
CA ILE A 322 2.05 -4.04 -17.30
C ILE A 322 2.59 -2.61 -17.16
N TYR A 323 3.30 -2.39 -16.07
CA TYR A 323 3.80 -1.08 -15.73
C TYR A 323 5.02 -0.67 -16.55
N ASN A 324 4.99 0.55 -17.01
CA ASN A 324 6.08 1.17 -17.73
C ASN A 324 6.99 2.01 -16.81
N PHE A 325 7.95 2.73 -17.38
CA PHE A 325 8.92 3.50 -16.60
C PHE A 325 8.30 4.73 -15.93
N GLU A 326 7.34 5.42 -16.57
CA GLU A 326 6.68 6.58 -15.97
C GLU A 326 5.85 6.21 -14.74
N ASP A 327 5.25 5.00 -14.72
CA ASP A 327 4.53 4.50 -13.54
C ASP A 327 5.47 4.37 -12.34
N ALA A 328 6.71 3.91 -12.57
CA ALA A 328 7.70 3.81 -11.49
C ALA A 328 8.06 5.18 -10.90
N LEU A 329 8.14 6.22 -11.73
CA LEU A 329 8.38 7.58 -11.26
C LEU A 329 7.19 8.05 -10.40
N LEU A 330 5.97 7.91 -10.88
CA LEU A 330 4.80 8.29 -10.09
C LEU A 330 4.72 7.51 -8.77
N ILE A 331 4.96 6.18 -8.77
CA ILE A 331 5.00 5.38 -7.53
C ILE A 331 6.04 5.91 -6.55
N GLY A 332 7.20 6.34 -7.02
CA GLY A 332 8.21 7.01 -6.20
C GLY A 332 7.69 8.29 -5.55
N SER A 333 7.05 9.17 -6.31
CA SER A 333 6.41 10.40 -5.81
C SER A 333 5.29 10.13 -4.82
N LEU A 334 4.43 9.13 -5.08
CA LEU A 334 3.34 8.75 -4.16
C LEU A 334 3.89 8.24 -2.82
N LEU A 335 4.95 7.40 -2.83
CA LEU A 335 5.63 6.94 -1.62
C LEU A 335 6.24 8.10 -0.82
N MET A 336 6.88 9.06 -1.50
CA MET A 336 7.39 10.27 -0.85
C MET A 336 6.27 11.09 -0.21
N THR A 337 5.11 11.17 -0.86
CA THR A 337 3.93 11.87 -0.32
C THR A 337 3.36 11.17 0.92
N LEU A 338 3.27 9.84 0.92
CA LEU A 338 2.88 9.08 2.11
C LEU A 338 3.85 9.33 3.28
N LEU A 339 5.16 9.36 3.01
CA LEU A 339 6.17 9.68 4.03
C LEU A 339 6.02 11.11 4.56
N ARG A 340 5.82 12.11 3.71
CA ARG A 340 5.60 13.51 4.14
C ARG A 340 4.40 13.65 5.07
N ASN A 341 3.42 12.75 4.98
CA ASN A 341 2.23 12.71 5.81
C ASN A 341 2.29 11.64 6.91
N ALA A 342 3.49 11.16 7.28
CA ALA A 342 3.68 10.09 8.28
C ALA A 342 3.22 10.47 9.70
N ASP A 343 2.96 11.75 9.97
CA ASP A 343 2.33 12.20 11.22
C ASP A 343 0.90 11.67 11.36
N ARG A 344 0.17 11.50 10.25
CA ARG A 344 -1.22 11.05 10.23
C ARG A 344 -1.46 9.74 9.48
N VAL A 345 -0.74 9.46 8.40
CA VAL A 345 -0.80 8.17 7.68
C VAL A 345 0.11 7.17 8.41
N LYS A 346 -0.48 6.11 8.97
CA LYS A 346 0.25 5.09 9.74
C LYS A 346 0.32 3.75 9.02
N ILE A 347 -0.63 3.49 8.16
CA ILE A 347 -0.72 2.28 7.36
C ILE A 347 -0.92 2.71 5.91
N ALA A 348 -0.24 2.05 4.97
CA ALA A 348 -0.54 2.17 3.55
C ALA A 348 -0.29 0.82 2.88
N CYS A 349 -1.17 0.41 1.96
CA CYS A 349 -1.08 -0.87 1.29
C CYS A 349 -1.08 -0.67 -0.23
N LEU A 350 0.06 -0.98 -0.86
CA LEU A 350 0.12 -1.02 -2.32
C LEU A 350 -0.86 -2.08 -2.85
N ALA A 351 -1.76 -1.71 -3.68
CA ALA A 351 -2.73 -2.60 -4.30
C ALA A 351 -2.27 -2.97 -5.73
N GLN A 352 -1.83 -4.20 -6.01
CA GLN A 352 -1.66 -5.26 -5.06
C GLN A 352 -0.18 -5.72 -5.03
N LEU A 353 0.08 -6.98 -4.67
CA LEU A 353 1.46 -7.42 -4.46
C LEU A 353 1.95 -8.35 -5.58
N VAL A 354 1.09 -9.23 -6.09
CA VAL A 354 1.45 -10.25 -7.09
C VAL A 354 0.40 -10.32 -8.19
N ASN A 355 0.82 -10.27 -9.43
CA ASN A 355 0.05 -10.36 -10.70
C ASN A 355 -1.00 -9.26 -10.91
N VAL A 356 -1.86 -9.02 -9.97
CA VAL A 356 -2.98 -8.07 -10.06
C VAL A 356 -2.49 -6.67 -9.71
N ILE A 357 -2.42 -5.75 -10.68
CA ILE A 357 -1.88 -4.38 -10.53
C ILE A 357 -0.65 -4.34 -9.60
N ALA A 358 0.36 -5.14 -9.87
CA ALA A 358 1.35 -5.54 -8.89
C ALA A 358 2.82 -5.30 -9.32
N PRO A 359 3.74 -5.10 -8.37
CA PRO A 359 5.17 -4.99 -8.66
C PRO A 359 5.83 -6.32 -9.05
N ILE A 360 5.19 -7.45 -8.74
CA ILE A 360 5.70 -8.81 -8.98
C ILE A 360 4.75 -9.56 -9.90
N MET A 361 5.27 -10.09 -11.00
CA MET A 361 4.52 -10.92 -11.93
C MET A 361 5.05 -12.35 -11.95
N THR A 362 4.15 -13.30 -12.23
CA THR A 362 4.52 -14.71 -12.35
C THR A 362 4.09 -15.26 -13.71
N ASP A 363 4.94 -16.10 -14.29
CA ASP A 363 4.53 -16.98 -15.36
C ASP A 363 3.98 -18.30 -14.78
N GLU A 364 2.89 -18.83 -15.32
CA GLU A 364 2.25 -20.04 -14.77
C GLU A 364 3.18 -21.26 -14.74
N ASN A 365 4.01 -21.41 -15.75
CA ASN A 365 4.98 -22.49 -15.89
C ASN A 365 6.43 -21.99 -15.88
N GLY A 366 6.63 -20.74 -15.53
CA GLY A 366 7.89 -20.03 -15.56
C GLY A 366 8.28 -19.44 -14.20
N GLY A 367 9.15 -18.45 -14.24
CA GLY A 367 9.66 -17.79 -13.06
C GLY A 367 8.83 -16.59 -12.60
N VAL A 368 9.49 -15.79 -11.78
CA VAL A 368 9.02 -14.50 -11.28
C VAL A 368 9.81 -13.40 -11.98
N TRP A 369 9.15 -12.31 -12.35
CA TRP A 369 9.82 -11.12 -12.82
C TRP A 369 9.29 -9.86 -12.13
N ARG A 370 10.10 -8.80 -12.13
CA ARG A 370 9.85 -7.55 -11.40
C ARG A 370 9.42 -6.47 -12.36
N GLN A 371 8.30 -5.84 -12.11
CA GLN A 371 7.85 -4.68 -12.86
C GLN A 371 8.68 -3.42 -12.51
N SER A 372 8.55 -2.37 -13.29
CA SER A 372 9.25 -1.09 -13.08
C SER A 372 8.98 -0.49 -11.71
N ILE A 373 7.73 -0.56 -11.22
CA ILE A 373 7.29 -0.05 -9.91
C ILE A 373 7.91 -0.79 -8.71
N PHE A 374 8.48 -1.97 -8.92
CA PHE A 374 9.17 -2.73 -7.88
C PHE A 374 10.34 -1.95 -7.28
N TYR A 375 11.10 -1.22 -8.09
CA TYR A 375 12.37 -0.61 -7.67
C TYR A 375 12.19 0.56 -6.69
N PRO A 376 11.37 1.60 -6.96
CA PRO A 376 11.15 2.67 -5.99
C PRO A 376 10.50 2.13 -4.71
N PHE A 377 9.51 1.22 -4.79
CA PHE A 377 8.90 0.63 -3.61
C PHE A 377 9.94 -0.10 -2.75
N MET A 378 10.73 -0.98 -3.35
CA MET A 378 11.78 -1.75 -2.67
C MET A 378 12.77 -0.82 -1.95
N GLN A 379 13.20 0.26 -2.59
CA GLN A 379 14.16 1.18 -1.99
C GLN A 379 13.56 1.96 -0.81
N VAL A 380 12.32 2.45 -0.94
CA VAL A 380 11.67 3.17 0.16
C VAL A 380 11.39 2.25 1.34
N ALA A 381 10.88 1.05 1.10
CA ALA A 381 10.58 0.08 2.16
C ALA A 381 11.84 -0.40 2.92
N ASN A 382 12.98 -0.49 2.23
CA ASN A 382 14.24 -0.90 2.85
C ASN A 382 15.00 0.26 3.52
N TYR A 383 14.92 1.47 2.99
CA TYR A 383 15.79 2.58 3.39
C TYR A 383 15.05 3.73 4.09
N GLY A 384 13.75 3.84 3.96
CA GLY A 384 12.92 4.82 4.67
C GLY A 384 12.72 4.39 6.12
N GLN A 385 13.70 4.68 6.97
CA GLN A 385 13.72 4.25 8.37
C GLN A 385 13.85 5.45 9.33
N GLY A 386 13.41 5.26 10.57
CA GLY A 386 13.55 6.24 11.63
C GLY A 386 12.46 7.31 11.62
N VAL A 387 12.81 8.55 11.29
CA VAL A 387 11.89 9.69 11.24
C VAL A 387 11.92 10.36 9.87
N VAL A 388 10.79 10.93 9.46
CA VAL A 388 10.73 11.82 8.29
C VAL A 388 11.13 13.23 8.75
N LEU A 389 12.02 13.86 7.99
CA LEU A 389 12.42 15.26 8.21
C LEU A 389 11.55 16.21 7.39
N THR A 390 11.36 17.43 7.90
CA THR A 390 10.72 18.50 7.13
C THR A 390 11.52 18.77 5.86
N ASP A 391 10.82 18.85 4.73
CA ASP A 391 11.46 19.16 3.45
C ASP A 391 11.81 20.66 3.36
N HIS A 392 13.07 20.93 3.03
CA HIS A 392 13.62 22.27 2.78
C HIS A 392 14.23 22.36 1.38
N SER A 393 13.56 21.74 0.41
CA SER A 393 14.01 21.68 -0.97
C SER A 393 13.61 22.92 -1.76
N THR A 394 14.42 23.24 -2.75
CA THR A 394 14.16 24.29 -3.73
C THR A 394 14.50 23.82 -5.13
N SER A 395 13.65 24.10 -6.09
CA SER A 395 13.89 23.89 -7.52
C SER A 395 12.99 24.79 -8.34
N PRO A 396 13.24 24.93 -9.66
CA PRO A 396 12.24 25.43 -10.59
C PRO A 396 10.98 24.56 -10.55
N THR A 397 9.86 25.16 -10.96
CA THR A 397 8.52 24.54 -10.99
C THR A 397 7.95 24.55 -12.41
N TYR A 398 6.93 23.75 -12.64
CA TYR A 398 6.10 23.75 -13.85
C TYR A 398 4.63 23.76 -13.52
N ASN A 399 3.80 24.05 -14.51
CA ASN A 399 2.35 23.92 -14.43
C ASN A 399 1.90 22.85 -15.41
N SER A 400 0.94 22.04 -15.01
CA SER A 400 0.26 21.06 -15.85
C SER A 400 -1.22 21.40 -15.99
N ARG A 401 -1.99 20.51 -16.60
CA ARG A 401 -3.44 20.68 -16.75
C ARG A 401 -4.17 20.82 -15.41
N GLU A 402 -3.79 20.02 -14.42
CA GLU A 402 -4.47 19.90 -13.13
C GLU A 402 -3.73 20.61 -11.99
N PHE A 403 -2.41 20.75 -12.11
CA PHE A 403 -1.56 21.19 -11.01
C PHE A 403 -0.74 22.43 -11.37
N THR A 404 -0.55 23.32 -10.40
CA THR A 404 0.28 24.51 -10.53
C THR A 404 1.47 24.42 -9.58
N ASP A 405 2.58 25.06 -9.94
CA ASP A 405 3.81 25.14 -9.12
C ASP A 405 4.38 23.77 -8.72
N VAL A 406 4.24 22.75 -9.57
CA VAL A 406 4.83 21.43 -9.35
C VAL A 406 6.35 21.54 -9.43
N ALA A 407 7.03 21.16 -8.35
CA ALA A 407 8.49 21.17 -8.32
C ALA A 407 9.08 20.11 -9.26
N TYR A 408 10.09 20.50 -10.06
CA TYR A 408 10.85 19.52 -10.86
C TYR A 408 11.68 18.59 -9.98
N LEU A 409 12.16 19.07 -8.84
CA LEU A 409 12.82 18.26 -7.83
C LEU A 409 11.80 17.92 -6.74
N ASP A 410 11.38 16.67 -6.67
CA ASP A 410 10.58 16.13 -5.56
C ASP A 410 11.51 15.36 -4.62
N THR A 411 11.45 15.62 -3.30
CA THR A 411 12.34 14.97 -2.33
C THR A 411 11.63 14.63 -1.03
N VAL A 412 12.15 13.58 -0.39
CA VAL A 412 11.88 13.28 1.03
C VAL A 412 13.17 12.82 1.69
N THR A 413 13.42 13.29 2.90
CA THR A 413 14.57 12.89 3.68
C THR A 413 14.12 12.14 4.93
N THR A 414 14.78 11.02 5.22
CA THR A 414 14.59 10.27 6.47
C THR A 414 15.88 10.20 7.26
N TYR A 415 15.76 10.14 8.58
CA TYR A 415 16.90 10.01 9.49
C TYR A 415 16.67 8.87 10.49
N ASP A 416 17.56 7.92 10.49
CA ASP A 416 17.61 6.85 11.48
C ASP A 416 18.71 7.13 12.52
N ALA A 417 18.28 7.53 13.69
CA ALA A 417 19.18 7.86 14.80
C ALA A 417 19.92 6.63 15.35
N ALA A 418 19.35 5.42 15.24
CA ALA A 418 20.01 4.22 15.73
C ALA A 418 21.24 3.85 14.89
N THR A 419 21.18 4.12 13.60
CA THR A 419 22.28 3.88 12.66
C THR A 419 22.99 5.16 12.23
N GLN A 420 22.60 6.35 12.71
CA GLN A 420 23.11 7.66 12.27
C GLN A 420 23.08 7.79 10.73
N THR A 421 22.00 7.30 10.10
CA THR A 421 21.89 7.28 8.64
C THR A 421 20.86 8.30 8.17
N VAL A 422 21.26 9.18 7.26
CA VAL A 422 20.36 10.02 6.47
C VAL A 422 20.13 9.36 5.12
N THR A 423 18.87 9.17 4.75
CA THR A 423 18.49 8.72 3.40
C THR A 423 17.69 9.82 2.71
N VAL A 424 18.08 10.18 1.51
CA VAL A 424 17.39 11.14 0.64
C VAL A 424 16.84 10.38 -0.55
N PHE A 425 15.53 10.41 -0.72
CA PHE A 425 14.81 10.00 -1.91
C PHE A 425 14.57 11.26 -2.74
N ALA A 426 14.90 11.22 -4.03
CA ALA A 426 14.81 12.37 -4.90
C ALA A 426 14.38 11.98 -6.30
N GLU A 427 13.46 12.74 -6.89
CA GLU A 427 13.02 12.57 -8.26
C GLU A 427 13.27 13.84 -9.06
N ASN A 428 13.85 13.71 -10.24
CA ASN A 428 13.89 14.77 -11.24
C ASN A 428 12.77 14.51 -12.27
N LYS A 429 11.69 15.27 -12.20
CA LYS A 429 10.52 15.17 -13.09
C LYS A 429 10.71 15.83 -14.45
N HIS A 430 11.81 16.58 -14.66
CA HIS A 430 12.03 17.27 -15.93
C HIS A 430 12.34 16.28 -17.05
N GLN A 431 11.66 16.42 -18.18
CA GLN A 431 11.72 15.47 -19.28
C GLN A 431 13.07 15.43 -20.02
N THR A 432 13.81 16.55 -20.04
CA THR A 432 15.01 16.69 -20.87
C THR A 432 16.22 17.30 -20.17
N GLU A 433 16.04 17.99 -19.04
CA GLU A 433 17.16 18.66 -18.36
C GLU A 433 17.66 17.89 -17.14
N THR A 434 18.97 17.76 -17.07
CA THR A 434 19.68 17.32 -15.87
C THR A 434 19.56 18.38 -14.77
N LEU A 435 19.39 17.96 -13.52
CA LEU A 435 19.32 18.82 -12.36
C LEU A 435 20.62 18.68 -11.54
N ASP A 436 21.39 19.79 -11.42
CA ASP A 436 22.51 19.86 -10.47
C ASP A 436 21.92 19.94 -9.06
N PHE A 437 22.15 18.89 -8.28
CA PHE A 437 21.54 18.72 -6.95
C PHE A 437 22.57 18.87 -5.84
N GLU A 438 22.30 19.83 -4.94
CA GLU A 438 23.09 20.07 -3.76
C GLU A 438 22.34 19.63 -2.50
N LEU A 439 23.00 18.85 -1.64
CA LEU A 439 22.56 18.50 -0.30
C LEU A 439 23.43 19.25 0.70
N ASN A 440 22.82 20.11 1.53
CA ASN A 440 23.50 20.88 2.56
C ASN A 440 23.14 20.32 3.95
N PHE A 441 24.12 19.77 4.64
CA PHE A 441 23.96 19.15 5.96
C PHE A 441 24.15 20.13 7.12
N GLY A 442 24.36 21.43 6.84
CA GLY A 442 24.55 22.46 7.85
C GLY A 442 25.75 22.16 8.75
N GLU A 443 25.49 22.02 10.05
CA GLU A 443 26.53 21.69 11.05
C GLU A 443 26.79 20.17 11.16
N LEU A 444 25.94 19.34 10.59
CA LEU A 444 26.13 17.88 10.60
C LEU A 444 27.35 17.50 9.73
N MET A 445 28.12 16.54 10.21
CA MET A 445 29.29 16.05 9.49
C MET A 445 29.01 14.71 8.83
N ILE A 446 29.22 14.65 7.54
CA ILE A 446 29.19 13.39 6.76
C ILE A 446 30.44 12.59 7.12
N ASP A 447 30.26 11.35 7.58
CA ASP A 447 31.36 10.39 7.71
C ASP A 447 31.70 9.79 6.34
N ARG A 448 30.69 9.25 5.67
CA ARG A 448 30.80 8.67 4.32
C ARG A 448 29.46 8.55 3.61
N LEU A 449 29.52 8.49 2.28
CA LEU A 449 28.44 8.01 1.42
C LEU A 449 28.35 6.48 1.57
N LEU A 450 27.19 5.98 1.96
CA LEU A 450 26.92 4.54 2.10
C LEU A 450 26.55 3.92 0.76
N ASP A 451 25.64 4.59 0.05
CA ASP A 451 25.11 4.16 -1.23
C ASP A 451 24.50 5.34 -1.98
N ALA A 452 24.57 5.30 -3.31
CA ALA A 452 23.88 6.23 -4.19
C ALA A 452 23.48 5.51 -5.48
N THR A 453 22.18 5.47 -5.75
CA THR A 453 21.63 4.76 -6.91
C THR A 453 20.61 5.62 -7.64
N GLN A 454 20.42 5.33 -8.92
CA GLN A 454 19.46 5.98 -9.80
C GLN A 454 18.74 4.94 -10.65
N PHE A 455 17.49 5.25 -10.98
CA PHE A 455 16.68 4.50 -11.93
C PHE A 455 16.27 5.47 -13.04
N TYR A 456 16.87 5.33 -14.23
CA TYR A 456 16.75 6.31 -15.32
C TYR A 456 17.20 5.75 -16.67
N GLY A 457 16.94 6.53 -17.72
CA GLY A 457 17.51 6.28 -19.06
C GLY A 457 16.69 5.29 -19.88
N TYR A 458 15.43 5.06 -19.48
CA TYR A 458 14.47 4.24 -20.21
C TYR A 458 13.48 5.13 -20.96
N ASP A 459 12.93 4.61 -22.05
CA ASP A 459 11.75 5.21 -22.67
C ASP A 459 10.60 5.19 -21.64
N VAL A 460 9.83 6.28 -21.57
CA VAL A 460 8.75 6.42 -20.56
C VAL A 460 7.71 5.31 -20.66
N LYS A 461 7.47 4.80 -21.87
CA LYS A 461 6.51 3.71 -22.13
C LYS A 461 7.17 2.31 -22.16
N ALA A 462 8.47 2.20 -21.87
CA ALA A 462 9.12 0.90 -21.77
C ALA A 462 8.70 0.17 -20.49
N ASP A 463 8.47 -1.13 -20.60
CA ASP A 463 8.19 -2.06 -19.49
C ASP A 463 9.43 -2.91 -19.14
N ASN A 464 9.34 -3.72 -18.10
CA ASN A 464 10.46 -4.56 -17.63
C ASN A 464 10.22 -6.07 -17.79
N ARG A 465 9.39 -6.51 -18.74
CA ARG A 465 9.11 -7.95 -18.97
C ARG A 465 10.35 -8.76 -19.31
N ASP A 466 11.33 -8.15 -19.96
CA ASP A 466 12.60 -8.79 -20.33
C ASP A 466 13.71 -8.61 -19.27
N GLY A 467 13.42 -7.93 -18.15
CA GLY A 467 14.34 -7.74 -17.03
C GLY A 467 15.48 -6.76 -17.29
N HIS A 468 15.41 -5.91 -18.32
CA HIS A 468 16.48 -4.98 -18.67
C HIS A 468 16.57 -3.75 -17.76
N MET A 469 15.47 -3.40 -17.07
CA MET A 469 15.47 -2.26 -16.14
C MET A 469 16.14 -2.63 -14.82
N GLN A 470 17.12 -1.85 -14.42
CA GLN A 470 17.90 -2.07 -13.21
C GLN A 470 18.33 -0.74 -12.58
N LEU A 471 18.51 -0.75 -11.27
CA LEU A 471 19.15 0.34 -10.56
C LEU A 471 20.60 0.49 -11.00
N GLN A 472 21.04 1.73 -11.23
CA GLN A 472 22.38 2.07 -11.67
C GLN A 472 23.07 2.90 -10.58
N PRO A 473 24.42 2.87 -10.48
CA PRO A 473 25.15 3.77 -9.59
C PRO A 473 24.88 5.24 -9.94
N LEU A 474 24.66 6.06 -8.91
CA LEU A 474 24.57 7.51 -9.04
C LEU A 474 25.91 8.14 -8.61
N PRO A 475 26.65 8.78 -9.52
CA PRO A 475 27.87 9.46 -9.15
C PRO A 475 27.60 10.65 -8.24
N ALA A 476 28.09 10.62 -7.01
CA ALA A 476 27.97 11.71 -6.05
C ALA A 476 29.33 12.08 -5.46
N ARG A 477 29.53 13.37 -5.17
CA ARG A 477 30.71 13.88 -4.51
C ARG A 477 30.30 14.41 -3.15
N THR A 478 31.08 14.12 -2.12
CA THR A 478 30.84 14.58 -0.74
C THR A 478 32.05 15.30 -0.19
N ASP A 479 31.81 16.36 0.54
CA ASP A 479 32.75 16.90 1.52
C ASP A 479 32.19 16.69 2.95
N THR A 480 32.68 17.42 3.91
CA THR A 480 32.27 17.24 5.30
C THR A 480 30.80 17.62 5.55
N HIS A 481 30.27 18.59 4.82
CA HIS A 481 28.96 19.20 5.08
C HIS A 481 28.05 19.24 3.86
N HIS A 482 28.54 18.86 2.68
CA HIS A 482 27.78 18.90 1.44
C HIS A 482 27.92 17.63 0.64
N ALA A 483 26.88 17.33 -0.11
CA ALA A 483 26.95 16.36 -1.19
C ALA A 483 26.40 16.98 -2.47
N HIS A 484 27.03 16.63 -3.60
CA HIS A 484 26.65 17.11 -4.93
C HIS A 484 26.51 15.94 -5.89
N THR A 485 25.46 15.97 -6.67
CA THR A 485 25.23 15.01 -7.75
C THR A 485 24.45 15.64 -8.91
N LYS A 486 24.32 14.91 -10.00
CA LYS A 486 23.50 15.27 -11.15
C LYS A 486 22.38 14.26 -11.30
N LEU A 487 21.16 14.69 -11.05
CA LEU A 487 19.97 13.88 -11.29
C LEU A 487 19.63 13.96 -12.78
N GLN A 488 19.59 12.81 -13.45
CA GLN A 488 19.26 12.75 -14.87
C GLN A 488 17.80 13.14 -15.11
N PRO A 489 17.42 13.54 -16.32
CA PRO A 489 16.01 13.75 -16.67
C PRO A 489 15.19 12.50 -16.37
N LEU A 490 13.95 12.67 -15.90
CA LEU A 490 13.05 11.57 -15.58
C LEU A 490 13.76 10.46 -14.79
N SER A 491 14.17 10.76 -13.56
CA SER A 491 14.94 9.83 -12.75
C SER A 491 14.46 9.74 -11.32
N TRP A 492 14.39 8.53 -10.82
CA TRP A 492 14.27 8.22 -9.39
C TRP A 492 15.65 7.97 -8.81
N ASN A 493 15.96 8.59 -7.65
CA ASN A 493 17.30 8.56 -7.08
C ASN A 493 17.24 8.36 -5.55
N VAL A 494 18.21 7.61 -5.04
CA VAL A 494 18.37 7.38 -3.60
C VAL A 494 19.83 7.62 -3.21
N LEU A 495 20.03 8.46 -2.17
CA LEU A 495 21.36 8.73 -1.59
C LEU A 495 21.33 8.44 -0.09
N ARG A 496 22.32 7.71 0.40
CA ARG A 496 22.39 7.31 1.81
C ARG A 496 23.73 7.71 2.41
N PHE A 497 23.67 8.41 3.53
CA PHE A 497 24.85 8.97 4.18
C PHE A 497 24.94 8.48 5.62
N LYS A 498 26.13 8.10 6.05
CA LYS A 498 26.48 7.94 7.48
C LYS A 498 26.93 9.28 8.00
N LEU A 499 26.35 9.73 9.11
CA LEU A 499 26.82 10.89 9.85
C LEU A 499 27.88 10.48 10.89
N ARG A 500 28.73 11.44 11.26
CA ARG A 500 29.63 11.29 12.41
C ARG A 500 28.83 11.44 13.69
N ASP A 501 29.30 10.74 14.73
CA ASP A 501 28.77 10.85 16.09
C ASP A 501 28.99 12.26 16.65
#